data_774fae2ca8a622994c9d24f2ebb6c777
#
_entry.id   774fae2ca8a622994c9d24f2ebb6c777
#
_cell.length_a   1.000
_cell.length_b   1.000
_cell.length_c   1.000
_cell.angle_alpha   90.00
_cell.angle_beta   90.00
_cell.angle_gamma   90.00
#
_symmetry.space_group_name_H-M   'P 1'
#
loop_
_entity.id
_entity.type
_entity.pdbx_description
1 polymer ?
#
loop_
_entity_poly.entity_id
_entity_poly.type
_entity_poly.pdbx_seq_one_letter_code
_entity_poly.pdbx_strand_id
1 'polypeptide(L)'
;MLAEDRFLGHTDNQLRLDPLKEFAGLVQRMDTDTLSNMPVFLSCESVFKDNFWQLKKMVPGLRDKNAYSFDFSLLKDHPTLLFQTKVIVYLWLNFEDRTKISSKATRYGKFKSALNFLIEQRAECLSELQQPMLLNEYFEQLAAADESVSTIRQKLIALKKASRFDTLLPFQVGLRDLPLKETLRRVSHKRQQQTLVIPPRLMTCIYSESVALIEEAFSVKDELSFIKQQELAIYNDAKEKIEQKIESGIWKWLQPSKFTSKTAHQKTVTEEISREARA
;
A
#
# COMPACT_ATOMS: atom_id res chain seq x y z
N MET A 1 1.14 20.59 -3.89
CA MET A 1 2.39 20.84 -3.15
C MET A 1 2.06 21.72 -1.95
N LEU A 2 1.40 21.23 -0.89
CA LEU A 2 1.10 22.04 0.34
C LEU A 2 0.49 21.22 1.50
N ALA A 3 0.49 19.90 1.48
CA ALA A 3 -0.06 19.10 2.60
C ALA A 3 0.92 18.13 3.25
N GLU A 4 2.12 17.93 2.69
CA GLU A 4 3.09 16.96 3.23
C GLU A 4 4.11 17.57 4.21
N ASP A 5 4.34 18.87 4.20
CA ASP A 5 5.40 19.49 4.98
C ASP A 5 5.03 19.88 6.42
N ARG A 6 3.78 19.72 6.85
CA ARG A 6 3.36 20.07 8.22
C ARG A 6 3.51 18.95 9.26
N PHE A 7 3.96 17.77 8.86
CA PHE A 7 4.10 16.63 9.79
C PHE A 7 5.54 16.25 10.13
N LEU A 8 6.55 17.04 9.74
CA LEU A 8 7.96 16.78 10.03
C LEU A 8 8.60 17.74 11.02
N GLY A 9 7.81 18.45 11.82
CA GLY A 9 8.32 19.29 12.91
C GLY A 9 8.58 18.48 14.19
N HIS A 10 9.81 18.50 14.64
CA HIS A 10 10.37 17.82 15.83
C HIS A 10 9.95 18.44 17.17
N THR A 11 8.67 18.71 17.39
CA THR A 11 8.19 19.15 18.70
C THR A 11 6.73 18.78 18.84
N ASP A 12 6.40 17.54 19.23
CA ASP A 12 5.12 17.28 19.87
C ASP A 12 4.83 15.79 20.08
N ASN A 13 5.70 15.11 20.81
CA ASN A 13 5.33 13.81 21.35
C ASN A 13 4.20 13.92 22.41
N GLN A 14 3.96 15.09 22.98
CA GLN A 14 2.89 15.29 23.96
C GLN A 14 1.53 15.54 23.32
N LEU A 15 1.46 16.30 22.23
CA LEU A 15 0.18 16.58 21.52
C LEU A 15 -0.40 15.36 20.81
N ARG A 16 0.44 14.35 20.49
CA ARG A 16 -0.04 13.11 19.86
C ARG A 16 -0.52 12.04 20.84
N LEU A 17 -0.18 12.16 22.11
CA LEU A 17 -0.65 11.24 23.15
C LEU A 17 -2.12 11.47 23.49
N ASP A 18 -2.63 12.68 23.37
CA ASP A 18 -3.98 13.00 23.72
C ASP A 18 -5.03 12.39 22.78
N PRO A 19 -4.92 12.47 21.44
CA PRO A 19 -5.86 11.80 20.53
C PRO A 19 -5.84 10.26 20.66
N LEU A 20 -4.68 9.68 20.94
CA LEU A 20 -4.57 8.23 21.17
C LEU A 20 -5.27 7.81 22.45
N LYS A 21 -5.08 8.57 23.56
CA LYS A 21 -5.75 8.35 24.85
C LYS A 21 -7.25 8.59 24.75
N GLU A 22 -7.66 9.62 24.01
CA GLU A 22 -9.06 9.92 23.76
C GLU A 22 -9.74 8.77 23.03
N PHE A 23 -9.16 8.28 21.92
CA PHE A 23 -9.67 7.12 21.21
C PHE A 23 -9.71 5.86 22.10
N ALA A 24 -8.64 5.58 22.84
CA ALA A 24 -8.60 4.46 23.78
C ALA A 24 -9.70 4.60 24.86
N GLY A 25 -9.96 5.81 25.35
CA GLY A 25 -11.05 6.10 26.28
C GLY A 25 -12.44 5.84 25.70
N LEU A 26 -12.68 6.15 24.40
CA LEU A 26 -13.94 5.82 23.71
C LEU A 26 -14.12 4.31 23.61
N VAL A 27 -13.04 3.58 23.25
CA VAL A 27 -13.05 2.11 23.15
C VAL A 27 -13.30 1.48 24.53
N GLN A 28 -12.67 1.99 25.59
CA GLN A 28 -12.85 1.50 26.95
C GLN A 28 -14.28 1.69 27.48
N ARG A 29 -14.91 2.82 27.14
CA ARG A 29 -16.31 3.09 27.52
C ARG A 29 -17.34 2.42 26.62
N MET A 30 -16.88 1.73 25.55
CA MET A 30 -17.77 1.15 24.53
C MET A 30 -18.74 2.18 23.93
N ASP A 31 -18.26 3.40 23.71
CA ASP A 31 -19.07 4.47 23.11
C ASP A 31 -19.24 4.19 21.60
N THR A 32 -20.17 3.26 21.31
CA THR A 32 -20.44 2.77 19.96
C THR A 32 -20.99 3.86 19.05
N ASP A 33 -21.72 4.82 19.56
CA ASP A 33 -22.34 5.88 18.77
C ASP A 33 -21.29 6.86 18.25
N THR A 34 -20.40 7.31 19.12
CA THR A 34 -19.28 8.17 18.76
C THR A 34 -18.32 7.44 17.83
N LEU A 35 -17.91 6.21 18.20
CA LEU A 35 -16.98 5.41 17.39
C LEU A 35 -17.55 5.12 15.99
N SER A 36 -18.82 4.75 15.87
CA SER A 36 -19.45 4.38 14.60
C SER A 36 -19.37 5.49 13.55
N ASN A 37 -19.47 6.73 13.96
CA ASN A 37 -19.48 7.90 13.08
C ASN A 37 -18.09 8.53 12.90
N MET A 38 -17.06 8.03 13.58
CA MET A 38 -15.69 8.54 13.42
C MET A 38 -15.16 8.28 12.02
N PRO A 39 -14.55 9.27 11.35
CA PRO A 39 -13.84 9.05 10.12
C PRO A 39 -12.63 8.13 10.37
N VAL A 40 -12.43 7.15 9.50
CA VAL A 40 -11.34 6.16 9.65
C VAL A 40 -9.98 6.79 9.53
N PHE A 41 -9.86 7.81 8.69
CA PHE A 41 -8.64 8.56 8.45
C PHE A 41 -8.99 9.96 7.95
N LEU A 42 -8.07 10.94 8.11
CA LEU A 42 -8.30 12.31 7.66
C LEU A 42 -8.74 12.35 6.19
N SER A 43 -9.85 13.05 5.91
CA SER A 43 -10.45 13.21 4.57
C SER A 43 -10.93 11.92 3.89
N CYS A 44 -11.05 10.80 4.59
CA CYS A 44 -11.66 9.57 4.10
C CYS A 44 -13.20 9.64 4.21
N GLU A 45 -13.90 9.15 3.19
CA GLU A 45 -15.37 9.02 3.23
C GLU A 45 -15.83 7.85 4.12
N SER A 46 -14.94 6.88 4.38
CA SER A 46 -15.26 5.72 5.20
C SER A 46 -15.29 6.09 6.69
N VAL A 47 -16.30 5.62 7.38
CA VAL A 47 -16.45 5.74 8.82
C VAL A 47 -16.23 4.39 9.52
N PHE A 48 -16.01 4.43 10.83
CA PHE A 48 -15.64 3.24 11.61
C PHE A 48 -16.67 2.11 11.51
N LYS A 49 -17.97 2.41 11.41
CA LYS A 49 -19.03 1.40 11.26
C LYS A 49 -18.97 0.62 9.95
N ASP A 50 -18.37 1.18 8.89
CA ASP A 50 -18.34 0.54 7.57
C ASP A 50 -17.53 -0.76 7.63
N ASN A 51 -18.01 -1.81 6.96
CA ASN A 51 -17.26 -3.07 6.84
C ASN A 51 -16.23 -3.06 5.71
N PHE A 52 -16.16 -1.97 4.97
CA PHE A 52 -15.17 -1.76 3.93
C PHE A 52 -14.63 -0.34 4.01
N TRP A 53 -13.33 -0.21 4.32
CA TRP A 53 -12.66 1.09 4.39
C TRP A 53 -11.83 1.33 3.14
N GLN A 54 -12.17 2.36 2.39
CA GLN A 54 -11.52 2.71 1.14
C GLN A 54 -10.71 4.01 1.30
N LEU A 55 -9.38 3.89 1.26
CA LEU A 55 -8.45 5.03 1.43
C LEU A 55 -7.88 5.56 0.10
N LYS A 56 -8.31 5.00 -1.03
CA LYS A 56 -7.72 5.26 -2.35
C LYS A 56 -7.78 6.72 -2.81
N LYS A 57 -8.85 7.44 -2.48
CA LYS A 57 -9.03 8.84 -2.90
C LYS A 57 -8.00 9.81 -2.32
N MET A 58 -7.27 9.39 -1.29
CA MET A 58 -6.34 10.23 -0.54
C MET A 58 -4.94 10.32 -1.12
N VAL A 59 -4.58 9.44 -2.04
CA VAL A 59 -3.22 9.41 -2.60
C VAL A 59 -3.28 9.56 -4.11
N PRO A 60 -3.03 10.77 -4.64
CA PRO A 60 -3.01 11.00 -6.09
C PRO A 60 -1.94 10.14 -6.77
N GLY A 61 -2.26 9.61 -7.95
CA GLY A 61 -1.28 8.92 -8.80
C GLY A 61 -1.08 7.42 -8.54
N LEU A 62 -1.84 6.81 -7.62
CA LEU A 62 -1.72 5.37 -7.35
C LEU A 62 -2.42 4.51 -8.40
N ARG A 63 -1.67 3.56 -8.94
CA ARG A 63 -2.13 2.62 -9.98
C ARG A 63 -2.91 1.43 -9.42
N ASP A 64 -2.62 1.00 -8.19
CA ASP A 64 -3.24 -0.18 -7.60
C ASP A 64 -4.54 0.15 -6.85
N LYS A 65 -5.64 -0.46 -7.31
CA LYS A 65 -6.99 -0.21 -6.76
C LYS A 65 -7.18 -0.80 -5.36
N ASN A 66 -6.42 -1.83 -4.99
CA ASN A 66 -6.65 -2.63 -3.78
C ASN A 66 -5.66 -2.33 -2.65
N ALA A 67 -4.58 -1.61 -2.92
CA ALA A 67 -3.50 -1.39 -1.95
C ALA A 67 -3.90 -0.58 -0.71
N TYR A 68 -5.07 0.06 -0.73
CA TYR A 68 -5.52 0.98 0.33
C TYR A 68 -6.94 0.68 0.80
N SER A 69 -7.38 -0.55 0.67
CA SER A 69 -8.68 -0.99 1.18
C SER A 69 -8.53 -1.99 2.33
N PHE A 70 -9.45 -1.91 3.29
CA PHE A 70 -9.56 -2.83 4.41
C PHE A 70 -10.97 -3.41 4.38
N ASP A 71 -11.05 -4.68 4.05
CA ASP A 71 -12.32 -5.41 3.94
C ASP A 71 -12.51 -6.32 5.16
N PHE A 72 -13.52 -6.02 5.97
CA PHE A 72 -13.88 -6.72 7.19
C PHE A 72 -15.07 -7.68 7.00
N SER A 73 -15.54 -7.89 5.77
CA SER A 73 -16.74 -8.72 5.48
C SER A 73 -16.62 -10.14 6.03
N LEU A 74 -15.40 -10.66 6.10
CA LEU A 74 -15.10 -11.95 6.74
C LEU A 74 -15.60 -12.06 8.18
N LEU A 75 -15.59 -10.95 8.92
CA LEU A 75 -15.93 -10.87 10.35
C LEU A 75 -17.37 -10.46 10.60
N LYS A 76 -18.21 -10.38 9.58
CA LYS A 76 -19.58 -9.87 9.67
C LYS A 76 -20.41 -10.57 10.75
N ASP A 77 -20.25 -11.90 10.85
CA ASP A 77 -21.00 -12.74 11.77
C ASP A 77 -20.30 -12.91 13.15
N HIS A 78 -19.17 -12.21 13.36
CA HIS A 78 -18.35 -12.25 14.57
C HIS A 78 -18.16 -10.83 15.14
N PRO A 79 -19.20 -10.25 15.78
CA PRO A 79 -19.23 -8.82 16.13
C PRO A 79 -18.07 -8.39 17.03
N THR A 80 -17.69 -9.22 18.00
CA THR A 80 -16.56 -8.90 18.91
C THR A 80 -15.23 -8.89 18.17
N LEU A 81 -14.94 -9.93 17.37
CA LEU A 81 -13.73 -9.99 16.52
C LEU A 81 -13.70 -8.85 15.52
N LEU A 82 -14.85 -8.52 14.90
CA LEU A 82 -14.99 -7.39 13.98
C LEU A 82 -14.60 -6.08 14.65
N PHE A 83 -15.20 -5.80 15.82
CA PHE A 83 -14.92 -4.59 16.58
C PHE A 83 -13.43 -4.49 16.98
N GLN A 84 -12.88 -5.53 17.58
CA GLN A 84 -11.48 -5.58 18.00
C GLN A 84 -10.53 -5.40 16.83
N THR A 85 -10.82 -6.05 15.71
CA THR A 85 -10.01 -5.94 14.49
C THR A 85 -10.06 -4.51 13.91
N LYS A 86 -11.23 -3.89 13.85
CA LYS A 86 -11.38 -2.50 13.40
C LYS A 86 -10.61 -1.54 14.29
N VAL A 87 -10.67 -1.72 15.61
CA VAL A 87 -9.88 -0.91 16.57
C VAL A 87 -8.38 -1.02 16.28
N ILE A 88 -7.85 -2.23 16.11
CA ILE A 88 -6.42 -2.46 15.83
C ILE A 88 -6.03 -1.80 14.50
N VAL A 89 -6.82 -1.99 13.46
CA VAL A 89 -6.52 -1.40 12.14
C VAL A 89 -6.61 0.12 12.19
N TYR A 90 -7.57 0.67 12.91
CA TYR A 90 -7.69 2.12 13.14
C TYR A 90 -6.44 2.68 13.82
N LEU A 91 -5.95 2.00 14.87
CA LEU A 91 -4.72 2.38 15.57
C LEU A 91 -3.50 2.31 14.65
N TRP A 92 -3.39 1.29 13.81
CA TRP A 92 -2.32 1.23 12.81
C TRP A 92 -2.39 2.41 11.83
N LEU A 93 -3.58 2.78 11.38
CA LEU A 93 -3.75 3.86 10.40
C LEU A 93 -3.37 5.21 10.99
N ASN A 94 -3.82 5.51 12.19
CA ASN A 94 -3.73 6.86 12.75
C ASN A 94 -2.55 7.10 13.68
N PHE A 95 -2.01 6.05 14.32
CA PHE A 95 -0.99 6.20 15.37
C PHE A 95 0.32 5.44 15.11
N GLU A 96 0.49 4.86 13.92
CA GLU A 96 1.75 4.25 13.49
C GLU A 96 2.39 5.06 12.35
N ASP A 97 3.08 6.14 12.70
CA ASP A 97 3.54 7.20 11.78
C ASP A 97 4.54 6.76 10.71
N ARG A 98 5.46 5.85 11.05
CA ARG A 98 6.61 5.50 10.19
C ARG A 98 6.27 4.47 9.11
N THR A 99 5.04 4.01 9.03
CA THR A 99 4.66 2.92 8.13
C THR A 99 3.72 3.42 7.05
N LYS A 100 4.06 3.18 5.79
CA LYS A 100 3.19 3.53 4.64
C LYS A 100 1.84 2.82 4.74
N ILE A 101 0.77 3.46 4.24
CA ILE A 101 -0.59 2.90 4.23
C ILE A 101 -0.63 1.55 3.50
N SER A 102 0.08 1.42 2.37
CA SER A 102 0.21 0.15 1.63
C SER A 102 0.78 -0.99 2.49
N SER A 103 1.77 -0.69 3.33
CA SER A 103 2.35 -1.68 4.25
C SER A 103 1.37 -2.05 5.37
N LYS A 104 0.53 -1.11 5.82
CA LYS A 104 -0.53 -1.37 6.80
C LYS A 104 -1.62 -2.27 6.19
N ALA A 105 -2.01 -2.02 4.93
CA ALA A 105 -2.96 -2.86 4.20
C ALA A 105 -2.41 -4.28 3.96
N THR A 106 -1.15 -4.40 3.56
CA THR A 106 -0.47 -5.71 3.43
C THR A 106 -0.44 -6.45 4.77
N ARG A 107 -0.13 -5.74 5.87
CA ARG A 107 -0.14 -6.30 7.23
C ARG A 107 -1.52 -6.82 7.61
N TYR A 108 -2.57 -6.06 7.33
CA TYR A 108 -3.94 -6.49 7.55
C TYR A 108 -4.27 -7.78 6.78
N GLY A 109 -3.85 -7.85 5.50
CA GLY A 109 -3.98 -9.07 4.70
C GLY A 109 -3.28 -10.29 5.34
N LYS A 110 -2.12 -10.09 5.99
CA LYS A 110 -1.43 -11.16 6.74
C LYS A 110 -2.11 -11.48 8.08
N PHE A 111 -2.68 -10.48 8.74
CA PHE A 111 -3.44 -10.64 9.98
C PHE A 111 -4.73 -11.45 9.77
N LYS A 112 -5.37 -11.33 8.60
CA LYS A 112 -6.54 -12.14 8.21
C LYS A 112 -6.32 -13.66 8.37
N SER A 113 -5.08 -14.14 8.24
CA SER A 113 -4.77 -15.56 8.47
C SER A 113 -5.11 -16.01 9.91
N ALA A 114 -4.79 -15.19 10.90
CA ALA A 114 -5.13 -15.49 12.29
C ALA A 114 -6.63 -15.31 12.57
N LEU A 115 -7.26 -14.34 11.91
CA LEU A 115 -8.71 -14.14 12.02
C LEU A 115 -9.47 -15.32 11.45
N ASN A 116 -9.07 -15.85 10.28
CA ASN A 116 -9.65 -17.06 9.70
C ASN A 116 -9.52 -18.24 10.66
N PHE A 117 -8.32 -18.45 11.22
CA PHE A 117 -8.09 -19.50 12.20
C PHE A 117 -9.04 -19.37 13.40
N LEU A 118 -9.15 -18.16 13.99
CA LEU A 118 -10.04 -17.92 15.13
C LEU A 118 -11.50 -18.22 14.79
N ILE A 119 -11.97 -17.85 13.59
CA ILE A 119 -13.32 -18.16 13.11
C ILE A 119 -13.52 -19.68 13.00
N GLU A 120 -12.55 -20.41 12.42
CA GLU A 120 -12.57 -21.87 12.30
C GLU A 120 -12.65 -22.55 13.66
N GLN A 121 -11.94 -22.00 14.65
CA GLN A 121 -11.95 -22.47 16.04
C GLN A 121 -13.15 -21.96 16.85
N ARG A 122 -14.06 -21.19 16.24
CA ARG A 122 -15.23 -20.58 16.88
C ARG A 122 -14.88 -19.67 18.07
N ALA A 123 -13.71 -19.06 18.02
CA ALA A 123 -13.28 -18.11 19.01
C ALA A 123 -14.08 -16.80 18.91
N GLU A 124 -14.41 -16.21 20.03
CA GLU A 124 -15.23 -15.01 20.10
C GLU A 124 -14.38 -13.72 20.12
N CYS A 125 -13.14 -13.79 20.56
CA CYS A 125 -12.28 -12.63 20.73
C CYS A 125 -10.80 -12.92 20.41
N LEU A 126 -10.05 -11.85 20.16
CA LEU A 126 -8.61 -11.94 19.83
C LEU A 126 -7.74 -12.46 20.99
N SER A 127 -8.18 -12.25 22.24
CA SER A 127 -7.43 -12.70 23.43
C SER A 127 -7.33 -14.22 23.53
N GLU A 128 -8.19 -14.97 22.86
CA GLU A 128 -8.12 -16.43 22.84
C GLU A 128 -6.85 -16.96 22.19
N LEU A 129 -6.22 -16.18 21.31
CA LEU A 129 -4.88 -16.51 20.78
C LEU A 129 -3.79 -16.58 21.87
N GLN A 130 -4.02 -16.06 23.07
CA GLN A 130 -3.09 -16.21 24.19
C GLN A 130 -3.15 -17.60 24.80
N GLN A 131 -4.22 -18.36 24.58
CA GLN A 131 -4.33 -19.72 25.07
C GLN A 131 -3.26 -20.59 24.40
N PRO A 132 -2.38 -21.26 25.20
CA PRO A 132 -1.25 -22.00 24.62
C PRO A 132 -1.68 -23.09 23.63
N MET A 133 -2.84 -23.69 23.85
CA MET A 133 -3.39 -24.72 22.99
C MET A 133 -3.73 -24.13 21.61
N LEU A 134 -4.56 -23.10 21.56
CA LEU A 134 -4.95 -22.44 20.31
C LEU A 134 -3.77 -21.82 19.57
N LEU A 135 -2.84 -21.21 20.30
CA LEU A 135 -1.64 -20.66 19.70
C LEU A 135 -0.77 -21.74 19.04
N ASN A 136 -0.64 -22.91 19.71
CA ASN A 136 0.08 -24.05 19.14
C ASN A 136 -0.61 -24.59 17.89
N GLU A 137 -1.93 -24.74 17.91
CA GLU A 137 -2.70 -25.18 16.75
C GLU A 137 -2.55 -24.21 15.56
N TYR A 138 -2.57 -22.89 15.84
CA TYR A 138 -2.29 -21.91 14.80
C TYR A 138 -0.87 -22.06 14.23
N PHE A 139 0.13 -22.34 15.05
CA PHE A 139 1.48 -22.60 14.58
C PHE A 139 1.58 -23.88 13.75
N GLU A 140 0.85 -24.92 14.10
CA GLU A 140 0.77 -26.17 13.33
C GLU A 140 0.10 -25.92 11.98
N GLN A 141 -0.98 -25.13 11.96
CA GLN A 141 -1.62 -24.70 10.70
C GLN A 141 -0.66 -23.92 9.80
N LEU A 142 0.12 -23.00 10.38
CA LEU A 142 1.13 -22.25 9.62
C LEU A 142 2.25 -23.16 9.11
N ALA A 143 2.64 -24.19 9.87
CA ALA A 143 3.67 -25.17 9.48
C ALA A 143 3.16 -26.09 8.36
N ALA A 144 1.90 -26.48 8.41
CA ALA A 144 1.26 -27.31 7.39
C ALA A 144 1.01 -26.58 6.08
N ALA A 145 0.88 -25.24 6.13
CA ALA A 145 0.68 -24.41 4.96
C ALA A 145 1.93 -24.43 4.06
N ASP A 146 1.72 -24.63 2.75
CA ASP A 146 2.82 -24.61 1.76
C ASP A 146 3.25 -23.17 1.42
N GLU A 147 3.60 -22.39 2.46
CA GLU A 147 3.98 -20.98 2.34
C GLU A 147 5.48 -20.75 2.52
N SER A 148 5.97 -19.68 1.93
CA SER A 148 7.36 -19.26 2.12
C SER A 148 7.61 -18.83 3.56
N VAL A 149 8.84 -19.06 4.05
CA VAL A 149 9.31 -18.57 5.36
C VAL A 149 9.07 -17.08 5.54
N SER A 150 9.24 -16.30 4.47
CA SER A 150 8.99 -14.86 4.47
C SER A 150 7.51 -14.54 4.73
N THR A 151 6.60 -15.28 4.11
CA THR A 151 5.15 -15.12 4.30
C THR A 151 4.74 -15.44 5.74
N ILE A 152 5.20 -16.58 6.27
CA ILE A 152 4.95 -16.99 7.66
C ILE A 152 5.50 -15.92 8.63
N ARG A 153 6.73 -15.46 8.41
CA ARG A 153 7.32 -14.37 9.20
C ARG A 153 6.46 -13.11 9.21
N GLN A 154 5.91 -12.72 8.06
CA GLN A 154 5.04 -11.55 7.97
C GLN A 154 3.72 -11.74 8.73
N LYS A 155 3.12 -12.94 8.72
CA LYS A 155 1.94 -13.28 9.53
C LYS A 155 2.23 -13.14 11.02
N LEU A 156 3.35 -13.69 11.50
CA LEU A 156 3.76 -13.57 12.91
C LEU A 156 4.07 -12.12 13.31
N ILE A 157 4.69 -11.33 12.42
CA ILE A 157 4.91 -9.90 12.64
C ILE A 157 3.58 -9.16 12.74
N ALA A 158 2.58 -9.51 11.91
CA ALA A 158 1.26 -8.88 11.97
C ALA A 158 0.60 -9.09 13.33
N LEU A 159 0.66 -10.30 13.89
CA LEU A 159 0.19 -10.61 15.26
C LEU A 159 0.92 -9.78 16.32
N LYS A 160 2.26 -9.77 16.28
CA LYS A 160 3.06 -8.98 17.22
C LYS A 160 2.73 -7.48 17.14
N LYS A 161 2.45 -6.98 15.94
CA LYS A 161 2.05 -5.59 15.74
C LYS A 161 0.62 -5.30 16.18
N ALA A 162 -0.29 -6.28 16.12
CA ALA A 162 -1.63 -6.18 16.68
C ALA A 162 -1.59 -5.98 18.20
N SER A 163 -0.66 -6.65 18.89
CA SER A 163 -0.47 -6.54 20.35
C SER A 163 0.22 -5.24 20.81
N ARG A 164 0.60 -4.35 19.90
CA ARG A 164 1.37 -3.15 20.28
C ARG A 164 0.61 -2.21 21.22
N PHE A 165 -0.71 -2.19 21.10
CA PHE A 165 -1.58 -1.28 21.83
C PHE A 165 -2.32 -1.96 22.99
N ASP A 166 -1.98 -3.20 23.34
CA ASP A 166 -2.67 -4.00 24.37
C ASP A 166 -2.82 -3.27 25.70
N THR A 167 -1.84 -2.44 26.10
CA THR A 167 -1.88 -1.69 27.36
C THR A 167 -2.88 -0.54 27.37
N LEU A 168 -3.40 -0.15 26.21
CA LEU A 168 -4.33 0.97 26.04
C LEU A 168 -5.77 0.52 25.79
N LEU A 169 -5.97 -0.76 25.47
CA LEU A 169 -7.24 -1.32 25.05
C LEU A 169 -7.88 -2.15 26.16
N PRO A 170 -9.23 -2.26 26.19
CA PRO A 170 -9.94 -3.12 27.14
C PRO A 170 -9.82 -4.62 26.82
N PHE A 171 -9.20 -4.95 25.69
CA PHE A 171 -8.89 -6.30 25.24
C PHE A 171 -7.42 -6.42 24.88
N GLN A 172 -6.90 -7.64 24.89
CA GLN A 172 -5.49 -7.90 24.61
C GLN A 172 -5.38 -8.97 23.52
N VAL A 173 -4.43 -8.79 22.61
CA VAL A 173 -4.01 -9.85 21.69
C VAL A 173 -2.94 -10.74 22.36
N GLY A 174 -2.15 -10.16 23.28
CA GLY A 174 -1.23 -10.84 24.19
C GLY A 174 0.04 -11.41 23.55
N LEU A 175 0.35 -11.07 22.31
CA LEU A 175 1.48 -11.65 21.57
C LEU A 175 2.62 -10.65 21.36
N ARG A 176 2.70 -9.60 22.19
CA ARG A 176 3.75 -8.57 22.10
C ARG A 176 5.15 -9.15 22.23
N ASP A 177 5.32 -10.09 23.15
CA ASP A 177 6.61 -10.69 23.48
C ASP A 177 6.89 -12.00 22.73
N LEU A 178 6.09 -12.29 21.70
CA LEU A 178 6.27 -13.48 20.85
C LEU A 178 7.72 -13.55 20.33
N PRO A 179 8.47 -14.62 20.64
CA PRO A 179 9.86 -14.80 20.23
C PRO A 179 9.93 -15.21 18.73
N LEU A 180 9.84 -14.22 17.84
CA LEU A 180 9.70 -14.43 16.40
C LEU A 180 10.73 -15.39 15.79
N LYS A 181 12.00 -15.34 16.25
CA LYS A 181 13.07 -16.17 15.70
C LYS A 181 12.87 -17.65 16.06
N GLU A 182 12.49 -17.92 17.29
CA GLU A 182 12.26 -19.28 17.79
C GLU A 182 10.97 -19.86 17.20
N THR A 183 9.89 -19.07 17.22
CA THR A 183 8.62 -19.45 16.61
C THR A 183 8.79 -19.75 15.13
N LEU A 184 9.54 -18.90 14.40
CA LEU A 184 9.81 -19.12 12.99
C LEU A 184 10.60 -20.40 12.74
N ARG A 185 11.60 -20.73 13.57
CA ARG A 185 12.34 -21.99 13.48
C ARG A 185 11.44 -23.21 13.70
N ARG A 186 10.50 -23.10 14.64
CA ARG A 186 9.54 -24.17 14.94
C ARG A 186 8.55 -24.40 13.80
N VAL A 187 8.01 -23.32 13.22
CA VAL A 187 6.95 -23.35 12.20
C VAL A 187 7.49 -23.57 10.80
N SER A 188 8.73 -23.20 10.54
CA SER A 188 9.34 -23.30 9.21
C SER A 188 10.11 -24.62 9.06
N HIS A 189 9.43 -25.64 8.54
CA HIS A 189 10.07 -26.91 8.18
C HIS A 189 10.83 -26.85 6.85
N LYS A 190 10.55 -25.87 6.03
CA LYS A 190 11.25 -25.66 4.77
C LYS A 190 12.62 -25.08 5.06
N ARG A 191 13.68 -25.83 4.80
CA ARG A 191 15.00 -25.23 4.62
C ARG A 191 14.81 -24.09 3.61
N GLN A 192 15.23 -22.89 3.98
CA GLN A 192 15.38 -21.82 2.99
C GLN A 192 16.18 -22.45 1.84
N GLN A 193 15.50 -22.74 0.73
CA GLN A 193 16.22 -23.09 -0.47
C GLN A 193 17.07 -21.85 -0.75
N GLN A 194 18.35 -21.96 -0.47
CA GLN A 194 19.29 -20.94 -0.91
C GLN A 194 19.03 -20.80 -2.40
N THR A 195 18.81 -19.60 -2.83
CA THR A 195 18.83 -19.27 -4.25
C THR A 195 20.02 -20.00 -4.82
N LEU A 196 19.79 -20.88 -5.78
CA LEU A 196 20.86 -21.66 -6.41
C LEU A 196 21.99 -20.69 -6.73
N VAL A 197 23.16 -20.93 -6.12
CA VAL A 197 24.33 -20.08 -6.39
C VAL A 197 24.59 -20.22 -7.88
N ILE A 198 24.44 -19.13 -8.62
CA ILE A 198 24.73 -19.12 -10.04
C ILE A 198 26.20 -19.52 -10.19
N PRO A 199 26.51 -20.60 -10.92
CA PRO A 199 27.88 -21.03 -11.07
C PRO A 199 28.77 -19.88 -11.57
N PRO A 200 30.00 -19.72 -11.05
CA PRO A 200 30.87 -18.59 -11.41
C PRO A 200 31.03 -18.41 -12.91
N ARG A 201 31.12 -19.52 -13.67
CA ARG A 201 31.20 -19.48 -15.15
C ARG A 201 29.96 -18.84 -15.76
N LEU A 202 28.76 -19.15 -15.26
CA LEU A 202 27.49 -18.58 -15.75
C LEU A 202 27.40 -17.08 -15.40
N MET A 203 27.84 -16.71 -14.19
CA MET A 203 27.97 -15.31 -13.81
C MET A 203 28.92 -14.54 -14.71
N THR A 204 30.09 -15.11 -15.02
CA THR A 204 31.04 -14.48 -15.94
C THR A 204 30.43 -14.28 -17.33
N CYS A 205 29.73 -15.29 -17.87
CA CYS A 205 29.02 -15.14 -19.15
C CYS A 205 27.95 -14.03 -19.07
N ILE A 206 27.12 -14.02 -18.03
CA ILE A 206 26.09 -12.98 -17.86
C ILE A 206 26.70 -11.58 -17.78
N TYR A 207 27.80 -11.42 -17.03
CA TYR A 207 28.51 -10.14 -16.98
C TYR A 207 29.12 -9.75 -18.31
N SER A 208 29.80 -10.67 -19.01
CA SER A 208 30.42 -10.40 -20.32
C SER A 208 29.37 -9.96 -21.33
N GLU A 209 28.26 -10.70 -21.44
CA GLU A 209 27.13 -10.34 -22.32
C GLU A 209 26.48 -9.00 -21.94
N SER A 210 26.31 -8.76 -20.64
CA SER A 210 25.75 -7.50 -20.17
C SER A 210 26.68 -6.32 -20.50
N VAL A 211 27.97 -6.47 -20.33
CA VAL A 211 28.96 -5.44 -20.70
C VAL A 211 28.96 -5.21 -22.21
N ALA A 212 28.95 -6.25 -23.01
CA ALA A 212 28.91 -6.14 -24.48
C ALA A 212 27.64 -5.38 -24.94
N LEU A 213 26.47 -5.69 -24.38
CA LEU A 213 25.22 -5.00 -24.68
C LEU A 213 25.26 -3.50 -24.25
N ILE A 214 25.89 -3.21 -23.12
CA ILE A 214 26.10 -1.84 -22.67
C ILE A 214 27.04 -1.08 -23.61
N GLU A 215 28.14 -1.69 -24.01
CA GLU A 215 29.10 -1.09 -24.95
C GLU A 215 28.46 -0.84 -26.32
N GLU A 216 27.67 -1.80 -26.83
CA GLU A 216 26.87 -1.63 -28.05
C GLU A 216 25.86 -0.47 -27.90
N ALA A 217 25.14 -0.41 -26.79
CA ALA A 217 24.21 0.70 -26.53
C ALA A 217 24.92 2.06 -26.46
N PHE A 218 26.12 2.10 -25.88
CA PHE A 218 26.93 3.31 -25.85
C PHE A 218 27.46 3.70 -27.24
N SER A 219 27.80 2.75 -28.10
CA SER A 219 28.28 3.05 -29.46
C SER A 219 27.23 3.77 -30.33
N VAL A 220 25.94 3.48 -30.09
CA VAL A 220 24.83 4.12 -30.85
C VAL A 220 24.17 5.28 -30.11
N LYS A 221 24.64 5.61 -28.91
CA LYS A 221 24.03 6.64 -28.05
C LYS A 221 23.98 8.02 -28.72
N ASP A 222 25.05 8.40 -29.36
CA ASP A 222 25.16 9.72 -29.99
C ASP A 222 24.25 9.83 -31.22
N GLU A 223 24.14 8.75 -32.00
CA GLU A 223 23.21 8.65 -33.14
C GLU A 223 21.75 8.73 -32.65
N LEU A 224 21.40 7.97 -31.63
CA LEU A 224 20.07 8.01 -31.03
C LEU A 224 19.75 9.40 -30.45
N SER A 225 20.73 10.04 -29.84
CA SER A 225 20.57 11.40 -29.29
C SER A 225 20.36 12.42 -30.42
N PHE A 226 21.08 12.26 -31.52
CA PHE A 226 20.90 13.10 -32.70
C PHE A 226 19.54 12.92 -33.35
N ILE A 227 19.11 11.67 -33.57
CA ILE A 227 17.76 11.35 -34.09
C ILE A 227 16.68 11.94 -33.22
N LYS A 228 16.80 11.78 -31.89
CA LYS A 228 15.84 12.34 -30.93
C LYS A 228 15.78 13.86 -30.96
N GLN A 229 16.91 14.53 -31.16
CA GLN A 229 16.94 15.99 -31.33
C GLN A 229 16.26 16.42 -32.62
N GLN A 230 16.47 15.68 -33.72
CA GLN A 230 15.78 15.94 -34.99
C GLN A 230 14.27 15.74 -34.87
N GLU A 231 13.84 14.63 -34.25
CA GLU A 231 12.41 14.41 -33.99
C GLU A 231 11.78 15.51 -33.15
N LEU A 232 12.50 15.98 -32.11
CA LEU A 232 12.04 17.08 -31.27
C LEU A 232 11.95 18.41 -32.04
N ALA A 233 12.90 18.66 -32.93
CA ALA A 233 12.88 19.85 -33.78
C ALA A 233 11.67 19.83 -34.74
N ILE A 234 11.43 18.71 -35.42
CA ILE A 234 10.28 18.50 -36.29
C ILE A 234 8.95 18.67 -35.51
N TYR A 235 8.86 18.09 -34.32
CA TYR A 235 7.68 18.20 -33.47
C TYR A 235 7.43 19.66 -33.03
N ASN A 236 8.48 20.40 -32.67
CA ASN A 236 8.37 21.79 -32.27
C ASN A 236 7.96 22.70 -33.45
N ASP A 237 8.52 22.48 -34.63
CA ASP A 237 8.11 23.21 -35.85
C ASP A 237 6.65 22.93 -36.19
N ALA A 238 6.21 21.67 -36.15
CA ALA A 238 4.81 21.30 -36.33
C ALA A 238 3.88 21.95 -35.28
N LYS A 239 4.33 22.00 -34.04
CA LYS A 239 3.61 22.66 -32.95
C LYS A 239 3.43 24.12 -33.18
N GLU A 240 4.48 24.87 -33.56
CA GLU A 240 4.41 26.30 -33.88
C GLU A 240 3.45 26.56 -35.04
N LYS A 241 3.51 25.77 -36.11
CA LYS A 241 2.59 25.88 -37.25
C LYS A 241 1.13 25.68 -36.82
N ILE A 242 0.84 24.70 -35.96
CA ILE A 242 -0.50 24.46 -35.45
C ILE A 242 -0.99 25.61 -34.58
N GLU A 243 -0.12 26.09 -33.65
CA GLU A 243 -0.45 27.23 -32.79
C GLU A 243 -0.77 28.49 -33.61
N GLN A 244 0.05 28.80 -34.64
CA GLN A 244 -0.22 29.91 -35.57
C GLN A 244 -1.55 29.75 -36.33
N LYS A 245 -1.88 28.53 -36.78
CA LYS A 245 -3.18 28.24 -37.46
C LYS A 245 -4.36 28.43 -36.51
N ILE A 246 -4.21 28.13 -35.23
CA ILE A 246 -5.23 28.35 -34.19
C ILE A 246 -5.38 29.85 -33.90
N GLU A 247 -4.27 30.56 -33.68
CA GLU A 247 -4.24 31.98 -33.33
C GLU A 247 -4.76 32.85 -34.48
N SER A 248 -4.38 32.56 -35.73
CA SER A 248 -4.88 33.24 -36.91
C SER A 248 -6.37 32.96 -37.23
N GLY A 249 -6.99 32.06 -36.49
CA GLY A 249 -8.39 31.69 -36.66
C GLY A 249 -8.67 30.81 -37.89
N ILE A 250 -7.63 30.33 -38.59
CA ILE A 250 -7.77 29.39 -39.70
C ILE A 250 -8.40 28.09 -39.20
N TRP A 251 -7.95 27.60 -38.04
CA TRP A 251 -8.46 26.39 -37.41
C TRP A 251 -9.37 26.69 -36.20
N LYS A 252 -10.47 27.37 -36.48
CA LYS A 252 -11.48 27.76 -35.48
C LYS A 252 -12.04 26.58 -34.68
N TRP A 253 -12.02 25.37 -35.26
CA TRP A 253 -12.53 24.17 -34.62
C TRP A 253 -11.60 23.65 -33.50
N LEU A 254 -10.32 24.05 -33.52
CA LEU A 254 -9.30 23.67 -32.53
C LEU A 254 -9.17 24.71 -31.40
N GLN A 255 -9.99 25.75 -31.39
CA GLN A 255 -9.98 26.72 -30.30
C GLN A 255 -10.46 26.08 -28.97
N PRO A 256 -9.87 26.43 -27.82
CA PRO A 256 -10.24 25.87 -26.52
C PRO A 256 -11.73 25.96 -26.20
N SER A 257 -12.38 27.01 -26.63
CA SER A 257 -13.83 27.26 -26.46
C SER A 257 -14.74 26.24 -27.13
N LYS A 258 -14.21 25.41 -28.02
CA LYS A 258 -14.98 24.37 -28.75
C LYS A 258 -14.94 23.01 -28.06
N PHE A 259 -14.19 22.87 -26.97
CA PHE A 259 -14.03 21.59 -26.26
C PHE A 259 -14.75 21.61 -24.91
N THR A 260 -15.31 20.46 -24.54
CA THR A 260 -16.02 20.26 -23.27
C THR A 260 -15.06 20.18 -22.06
N SER A 261 -13.78 19.90 -22.32
CA SER A 261 -12.76 19.87 -21.26
C SER A 261 -11.38 20.27 -21.82
N LYS A 262 -10.54 20.82 -20.93
CA LYS A 262 -9.14 21.15 -21.23
C LYS A 262 -8.34 19.93 -21.69
N THR A 263 -8.62 18.76 -21.12
CA THR A 263 -7.94 17.50 -21.46
C THR A 263 -8.30 17.03 -22.88
N ALA A 264 -9.57 17.16 -23.28
CA ALA A 264 -10.01 16.82 -24.64
C ALA A 264 -9.35 17.74 -25.66
N HIS A 265 -9.30 19.05 -25.39
CA HIS A 265 -8.60 20.01 -26.23
C HIS A 265 -7.13 19.67 -26.40
N GLN A 266 -6.40 19.44 -25.29
CA GLN A 266 -4.98 19.08 -25.32
C GLN A 266 -4.71 17.81 -26.13
N LYS A 267 -5.56 16.78 -25.95
CA LYS A 267 -5.43 15.52 -26.70
C LYS A 267 -5.54 15.75 -28.20
N THR A 268 -6.57 16.47 -28.64
CA THR A 268 -6.81 16.75 -30.07
C THR A 268 -5.70 17.60 -30.67
N VAL A 269 -5.23 18.63 -29.97
CA VAL A 269 -4.06 19.44 -30.41
C VAL A 269 -2.81 18.58 -30.56
N THR A 270 -2.52 17.68 -29.60
CA THR A 270 -1.36 16.78 -29.67
C THR A 270 -1.48 15.80 -30.86
N GLU A 271 -2.68 15.30 -31.15
CA GLU A 271 -2.92 14.42 -32.29
C GLU A 271 -2.66 15.15 -33.62
N GLU A 272 -3.11 16.41 -33.77
CA GLU A 272 -2.85 17.22 -34.94
C GLU A 272 -1.38 17.61 -35.12
N ILE A 273 -0.69 17.97 -34.01
CA ILE A 273 0.78 18.20 -34.04
C ILE A 273 1.48 16.94 -34.55
N SER A 274 1.11 15.76 -34.02
CA SER A 274 1.70 14.50 -34.47
C SER A 274 1.41 14.15 -35.92
N ARG A 275 0.27 14.60 -36.47
CA ARG A 275 -0.07 14.43 -37.88
C ARG A 275 0.76 15.36 -38.74
N GLU A 276 0.84 16.65 -38.39
CA GLU A 276 1.65 17.64 -39.09
C GLU A 276 3.15 17.27 -39.09
N ALA A 277 3.66 16.74 -37.98
CA ALA A 277 5.05 16.32 -37.87
C ALA A 277 5.40 15.10 -38.74
N ARG A 278 4.41 14.32 -39.19
CA ARG A 278 4.59 13.16 -40.08
C ARG A 278 4.39 13.50 -41.56
N ALA A 279 3.81 14.65 -41.87
CA ALA A 279 3.60 15.12 -43.23
C ALA A 279 4.84 15.78 -43.80
#